data_52349b4e927a7d49c8e37b3231b79c6a
#
_entry.id   52349b4e927a7d49c8e37b3231b79c6a
#
_cell.length_a   1.000
_cell.length_b   1.000
_cell.length_c   1.000
_cell.angle_alpha   90.00
_cell.angle_beta   90.00
_cell.angle_gamma   90.00
#
_symmetry.space_group_name_H-M   'P 1'
#
loop_
_entity.id
_entity.type
_entity.pdbx_description
1 polymer ?
#
loop_
_entity_poly.entity_id
_entity_poly.type
_entity_poly.pdbx_seq_one_letter_code
_entity_poly.pdbx_strand_id
1 'polypeptide(L)'
;MAGRPVALAQGPISLPSAVEQLTQAWHPIDIVRANDAIVRLARLEGSFEWHAHDEDELFLCWSGGFRIELEGSASIELAAGDLFVVPVGTRHRPVADHGPAYAILLERPETLQYGNPAAEEH
;
A
#
# COMPACT_ATOMS: atom_id res chain seq x y z
N MET A 1 10.12 -5.18 4.10
CA MET A 1 9.26 -4.05 4.30
C MET A 1 10.04 -2.83 4.70
N ALA A 2 9.73 -1.74 4.11
CA ALA A 2 10.50 -0.53 4.28
C ALA A 2 10.19 0.24 5.55
N GLY A 3 9.04 0.06 6.13
CA GLY A 3 8.64 0.86 7.27
C GLY A 3 9.46 0.60 8.51
N ARG A 4 9.58 1.60 9.32
CA ARG A 4 10.22 1.49 10.63
C ARG A 4 9.17 1.13 11.67
N PRO A 5 9.57 0.51 12.78
CA PRO A 5 8.61 0.28 13.85
C PRO A 5 7.98 1.58 14.32
N VAL A 6 6.70 1.51 14.62
CA VAL A 6 5.93 2.68 15.04
C VAL A 6 5.94 2.75 16.56
N ALA A 7 6.26 3.91 17.10
CA ALA A 7 6.09 4.14 18.52
C ALA A 7 4.61 4.23 18.84
N LEU A 8 4.22 3.89 20.06
CA LEU A 8 2.85 4.05 20.49
C LEU A 8 2.47 5.52 20.40
N ALA A 9 1.34 5.79 19.80
CA ALA A 9 0.87 7.15 19.64
C ALA A 9 0.46 7.72 21.00
N GLN A 10 0.86 8.94 21.26
CA GLN A 10 0.46 9.66 22.47
C GLN A 10 -0.86 10.39 22.25
N GLY A 11 -1.36 10.42 21.03
CA GLY A 11 -2.60 11.08 20.67
C GLY A 11 -2.92 10.77 19.24
N PRO A 12 -3.88 11.47 18.65
CA PRO A 12 -4.27 11.18 17.28
C PRO A 12 -3.15 11.51 16.29
N ILE A 13 -3.10 10.72 15.21
CA ILE A 13 -2.18 10.95 14.12
C ILE A 13 -2.93 11.71 13.02
N SER A 14 -2.36 12.81 12.55
CA SER A 14 -2.94 13.56 11.45
C SER A 14 -2.49 12.96 10.13
N LEU A 15 -3.43 12.37 9.38
CA LEU A 15 -3.09 11.82 8.07
C LEU A 15 -2.64 12.91 7.09
N PRO A 16 -3.30 14.08 7.01
CA PRO A 16 -2.78 15.13 6.12
C PRO A 16 -1.35 15.52 6.42
N SER A 17 -0.99 15.64 7.71
CA SER A 17 0.38 15.97 8.07
C SER A 17 1.35 14.86 7.72
N ALA A 18 0.94 13.61 7.92
CA ALA A 18 1.80 12.46 7.61
C ALA A 18 2.03 12.36 6.10
N VAL A 19 0.98 12.59 5.30
CA VAL A 19 1.09 12.54 3.84
C VAL A 19 2.04 13.60 3.33
N GLU A 20 2.04 14.79 3.93
CA GLU A 20 2.94 15.86 3.51
C GLU A 20 4.41 15.51 3.70
N GLN A 21 4.71 14.55 4.56
CA GLN A 21 6.09 14.14 4.80
C GLN A 21 6.58 13.09 3.81
N LEU A 22 5.69 12.56 2.95
CA LEU A 22 6.09 11.57 1.96
C LEU A 22 6.63 12.28 0.72
N THR A 23 7.94 12.28 0.58
CA THR A 23 8.59 12.99 -0.51
C THR A 23 9.15 12.06 -1.58
N GLN A 24 9.19 10.76 -1.32
CA GLN A 24 9.73 9.78 -2.25
C GLN A 24 8.68 8.73 -2.57
N ALA A 25 8.52 8.44 -3.86
CA ALA A 25 7.63 7.35 -4.27
C ALA A 25 8.19 6.02 -3.81
N TRP A 26 7.30 5.12 -3.48
CA TRP A 26 7.59 3.72 -3.14
C TRP A 26 8.45 3.56 -1.88
N HIS A 27 8.34 4.52 -0.96
CA HIS A 27 8.97 4.45 0.36
C HIS A 27 7.90 4.61 1.42
N PRO A 28 7.13 3.55 1.69
CA PRO A 28 6.03 3.65 2.65
C PRO A 28 6.53 3.87 4.07
N ILE A 29 5.68 4.49 4.87
CA ILE A 29 5.98 4.70 6.28
C ILE A 29 4.88 4.04 7.11
N ASP A 30 5.28 3.50 8.26
CA ASP A 30 4.35 2.91 9.22
C ASP A 30 3.74 4.03 10.06
N ILE A 31 2.43 4.01 10.24
CA ILE A 31 1.72 5.08 10.93
C ILE A 31 1.25 4.62 12.30
N VAL A 32 0.37 3.63 12.36
CA VAL A 32 -0.17 3.12 13.62
C VAL A 32 -0.42 1.62 13.49
N ARG A 33 -0.51 0.98 14.63
CA ARG A 33 -0.88 -0.43 14.72
C ARG A 33 -2.16 -0.57 15.51
N ALA A 34 -2.96 -1.55 15.13
CA ALA A 34 -4.15 -1.92 15.87
C ALA A 34 -4.34 -3.42 15.72
N ASN A 35 -4.29 -4.14 16.82
CA ASN A 35 -4.37 -5.60 16.81
C ASN A 35 -3.29 -6.20 15.90
N ASP A 36 -3.70 -7.01 14.94
CA ASP A 36 -2.79 -7.65 13.99
C ASP A 36 -2.52 -6.81 12.75
N ALA A 37 -2.98 -5.58 12.74
CA ALA A 37 -2.90 -4.75 11.55
C ALA A 37 -1.97 -3.58 11.75
N ILE A 38 -1.41 -3.10 10.66
CA ILE A 38 -0.65 -1.86 10.64
C ILE A 38 -1.22 -0.99 9.54
N VAL A 39 -1.27 0.32 9.80
CA VAL A 39 -1.62 1.30 8.78
C VAL A 39 -0.33 1.90 8.26
N ARG A 40 -0.16 1.85 6.95
CA ARG A 40 0.99 2.41 6.25
C ARG A 40 0.52 3.46 5.27
N LEU A 41 1.36 4.44 5.01
CA LEU A 41 1.12 5.42 3.96
C LEU A 41 2.19 5.30 2.91
N ALA A 42 1.79 5.44 1.64
CA ALA A 42 2.73 5.36 0.54
C ALA A 42 2.43 6.46 -0.47
N ARG A 43 3.49 7.05 -1.02
CA ARG A 43 3.40 7.89 -2.19
C ARG A 43 3.65 7.01 -3.40
N LEU A 44 2.72 7.05 -4.36
CA LEU A 44 2.81 6.27 -5.58
C LEU A 44 3.06 7.21 -6.74
N GLU A 45 3.97 6.81 -7.63
CA GLU A 45 4.25 7.61 -8.81
C GLU A 45 4.85 6.69 -9.86
N GLY A 46 4.22 6.56 -11.02
CA GLY A 46 4.62 5.59 -12.01
C GLY A 46 4.14 4.20 -11.67
N SER A 47 4.81 3.20 -12.17
CA SER A 47 4.43 1.79 -11.99
C SER A 47 5.32 1.11 -10.98
N PHE A 48 4.70 0.34 -10.10
CA PHE A 48 5.44 -0.53 -9.20
C PHE A 48 5.71 -1.87 -9.87
N GLU A 49 6.49 -2.72 -9.22
CA GLU A 49 6.80 -4.04 -9.73
C GLU A 49 5.64 -5.00 -9.50
N TRP A 50 5.48 -5.95 -10.40
CA TRP A 50 4.51 -7.02 -10.22
C TRP A 50 4.92 -7.88 -9.04
N HIS A 51 3.97 -8.17 -8.15
CA HIS A 51 4.25 -8.98 -6.98
C HIS A 51 2.96 -9.56 -6.40
N ALA A 52 3.10 -10.46 -5.46
CA ALA A 52 1.98 -11.05 -4.73
C ALA A 52 2.41 -11.22 -3.28
N HIS A 53 1.44 -11.18 -2.38
CA HIS A 53 1.70 -11.33 -0.94
C HIS A 53 1.07 -12.58 -0.40
N ASP A 54 1.57 -13.03 0.74
CA ASP A 54 0.96 -14.13 1.50
C ASP A 54 -0.20 -13.63 2.38
N GLU A 55 -0.53 -12.36 2.31
CA GLU A 55 -1.59 -11.73 3.10
C GLU A 55 -2.49 -10.93 2.16
N ASP A 56 -3.71 -10.64 2.64
CA ASP A 56 -4.56 -9.67 1.96
C ASP A 56 -3.98 -8.29 2.17
N GLU A 57 -4.17 -7.41 1.18
CA GLU A 57 -3.68 -6.04 1.27
C GLU A 57 -4.80 -5.08 0.91
N LEU A 58 -5.20 -4.23 1.86
CA LEU A 58 -6.24 -3.25 1.61
C LEU A 58 -5.60 -1.94 1.19
N PHE A 59 -6.07 -1.39 0.08
CA PHE A 59 -5.67 -0.07 -0.39
C PHE A 59 -6.84 0.89 -0.24
N LEU A 60 -6.57 2.07 0.28
CA LEU A 60 -7.49 3.20 0.26
C LEU A 60 -6.79 4.33 -0.48
N CYS A 61 -7.42 4.86 -1.51
CA CYS A 61 -6.87 6.02 -2.19
C CYS A 61 -7.14 7.26 -1.36
N TRP A 62 -6.08 7.88 -0.85
CA TRP A 62 -6.20 9.12 -0.09
C TRP A 62 -6.36 10.30 -1.06
N SER A 63 -5.53 10.35 -2.09
CA SER A 63 -5.61 11.44 -3.07
C SER A 63 -4.82 11.06 -4.32
N GLY A 64 -5.12 11.72 -5.42
CA GLY A 64 -4.35 11.62 -6.65
C GLY A 64 -4.84 10.56 -7.63
N GLY A 65 -5.58 9.59 -7.18
CA GLY A 65 -6.08 8.53 -8.07
C GLY A 65 -4.97 7.60 -8.57
N PHE A 66 -5.23 6.32 -8.53
CA PHE A 66 -4.32 5.32 -9.07
C PHE A 66 -5.12 4.07 -9.44
N ARG A 67 -4.47 3.18 -10.14
CA ARG A 67 -5.10 1.89 -10.46
C ARG A 67 -4.25 0.75 -9.91
N ILE A 68 -4.90 -0.37 -9.69
CA ILE A 68 -4.22 -1.61 -9.36
C ILE A 68 -4.39 -2.53 -10.54
N GLU A 69 -3.28 -2.90 -11.16
CA GLU A 69 -3.30 -3.85 -12.25
C GLU A 69 -3.24 -5.26 -11.67
N LEU A 70 -4.14 -6.10 -12.13
CA LEU A 70 -4.26 -7.47 -11.64
C LEU A 70 -3.95 -8.41 -12.78
N GLU A 71 -3.10 -9.39 -12.52
CA GLU A 71 -2.76 -10.36 -13.55
C GLU A 71 -4.02 -11.16 -13.92
N GLY A 72 -4.32 -11.21 -15.19
CA GLY A 72 -5.44 -12.01 -15.69
C GLY A 72 -6.80 -11.35 -15.53
N SER A 73 -6.85 -10.09 -15.09
CA SER A 73 -8.13 -9.40 -14.88
C SER A 73 -8.00 -7.95 -15.30
N ALA A 74 -9.15 -7.27 -15.40
CA ALA A 74 -9.15 -5.84 -15.67
C ALA A 74 -8.57 -5.09 -14.48
N SER A 75 -7.95 -3.96 -14.77
CA SER A 75 -7.43 -3.07 -13.73
C SER A 75 -8.55 -2.49 -12.89
N ILE A 76 -8.24 -2.18 -11.65
CA ILE A 76 -9.16 -1.56 -10.72
C ILE A 76 -8.71 -0.11 -10.53
N GLU A 77 -9.61 0.84 -10.86
CA GLU A 77 -9.31 2.26 -10.69
C GLU A 77 -9.80 2.71 -9.32
N LEU A 78 -8.96 3.45 -8.61
CA LEU A 78 -9.35 4.02 -7.32
C LEU A 78 -9.25 5.54 -7.40
N ALA A 79 -10.37 6.20 -7.15
CA ALA A 79 -10.40 7.64 -6.92
C ALA A 79 -10.29 7.90 -5.42
N ALA A 80 -10.06 9.16 -5.05
CA ALA A 80 -9.93 9.52 -3.64
C ALA A 80 -11.15 9.03 -2.86
N GLY A 81 -10.91 8.30 -1.80
CA GLY A 81 -11.96 7.73 -0.97
C GLY A 81 -12.34 6.30 -1.33
N ASP A 82 -11.88 5.78 -2.46
CA ASP A 82 -12.17 4.39 -2.84
C ASP A 82 -11.19 3.45 -2.14
N LEU A 83 -11.69 2.27 -1.82
CA LEU A 83 -10.84 1.23 -1.25
C LEU A 83 -11.05 -0.09 -1.98
N PHE A 84 -10.03 -0.93 -1.92
CA PHE A 84 -10.07 -2.23 -2.58
C PHE A 84 -9.10 -3.17 -1.86
N VAL A 85 -9.51 -4.41 -1.69
CA VAL A 85 -8.65 -5.42 -1.09
C VAL A 85 -8.07 -6.30 -2.19
N VAL A 86 -6.75 -6.36 -2.26
CA VAL A 86 -6.07 -7.32 -3.10
C VAL A 86 -5.96 -8.62 -2.31
N PRO A 87 -6.62 -9.69 -2.75
CA PRO A 87 -6.59 -10.94 -1.98
C PRO A 87 -5.20 -11.57 -1.98
N VAL A 88 -4.97 -12.36 -0.95
CA VAL A 88 -3.72 -13.13 -0.83
C VAL A 88 -3.45 -13.89 -2.12
N GLY A 89 -2.19 -13.88 -2.55
CA GLY A 89 -1.75 -14.64 -3.72
C GLY A 89 -2.06 -14.02 -5.07
N THR A 90 -2.74 -12.87 -5.09
CA THR A 90 -3.07 -12.20 -6.36
C THR A 90 -1.87 -11.39 -6.83
N ARG A 91 -1.38 -11.72 -8.01
CA ARG A 91 -0.26 -10.98 -8.60
C ARG A 91 -0.77 -9.65 -9.13
N HIS A 92 -0.16 -8.57 -8.68
CA HIS A 92 -0.67 -7.22 -8.93
C HIS A 92 0.43 -6.19 -8.87
N ARG A 93 0.09 -4.96 -9.30
CA ARG A 93 0.95 -3.80 -9.06
C ARG A 93 0.11 -2.53 -9.07
N PRO A 94 0.39 -1.58 -8.17
CA PRO A 94 -0.22 -0.25 -8.26
C PRO A 94 0.49 0.59 -9.31
N VAL A 95 -0.28 1.47 -9.95
CA VAL A 95 0.24 2.36 -11.00
C VAL A 95 -0.43 3.72 -10.85
N ALA A 96 0.38 4.78 -10.79
CA ALA A 96 -0.10 6.16 -10.74
C ALA A 96 0.53 6.91 -11.91
N ASP A 97 -0.23 7.10 -12.99
CA ASP A 97 0.29 7.67 -14.24
C ASP A 97 0.25 9.19 -14.30
N HIS A 98 -0.59 9.81 -13.47
CA HIS A 98 -0.90 11.23 -13.64
C HIS A 98 -0.36 12.06 -12.48
N GLY A 99 0.85 11.78 -12.08
CA GLY A 99 1.47 12.45 -10.96
C GLY A 99 1.31 11.63 -9.70
N PRO A 100 1.80 12.15 -8.57
CA PRO A 100 1.78 11.35 -7.35
C PRO A 100 0.38 11.10 -6.84
N ALA A 101 0.18 9.90 -6.35
CA ALA A 101 -1.01 9.53 -5.62
C ALA A 101 -0.58 9.08 -4.23
N TYR A 102 -1.50 9.11 -3.29
CA TYR A 102 -1.21 8.71 -1.91
C TYR A 102 -2.20 7.65 -1.50
N ALA A 103 -1.65 6.55 -1.01
CA ALA A 103 -2.46 5.41 -0.59
C ALA A 103 -2.27 5.16 0.90
N ILE A 104 -3.36 4.76 1.53
CA ILE A 104 -3.33 4.24 2.88
C ILE A 104 -3.46 2.74 2.74
N LEU A 105 -2.56 2.00 3.36
CA LEU A 105 -2.54 0.55 3.32
C LEU A 105 -2.88 0.03 4.71
N LEU A 106 -3.77 -0.96 4.74
CA LEU A 106 -4.03 -1.70 5.96
C LEU A 106 -3.61 -3.14 5.70
N GLU A 107 -2.66 -3.62 6.46
CA GLU A 107 -2.10 -4.93 6.22
C GLU A 107 -1.49 -5.47 7.50
N ARG A 108 -0.96 -6.68 7.45
CA ARG A 108 -0.23 -7.22 8.60
C ARG A 108 1.15 -6.59 8.66
N PRO A 109 1.72 -6.41 9.85
CA PRO A 109 3.05 -5.81 9.97
C PRO A 109 4.13 -6.55 9.19
N GLU A 110 4.00 -7.85 9.02
CA GLU A 110 4.97 -8.66 8.31
C GLU A 110 4.82 -8.61 6.78
N THR A 111 3.80 -7.93 6.26
CA THR A 111 3.60 -7.83 4.82
C THR A 111 4.78 -7.12 4.16
N LEU A 112 5.32 -7.72 3.11
CA LEU A 112 6.53 -7.23 2.45
C LEU A 112 6.15 -6.33 1.27
N GLN A 113 6.84 -5.19 1.14
CA GLN A 113 6.52 -4.21 0.10
C GLN A 113 6.60 -4.83 -1.31
N TYR A 114 7.62 -5.64 -1.56
CA TYR A 114 7.83 -6.25 -2.88
C TYR A 114 7.21 -7.62 -2.99
N GLY A 115 6.40 -8.00 -2.01
CA GLY A 115 5.72 -9.27 -2.02
C GLY A 115 6.60 -10.43 -1.59
N ASN A 116 6.00 -11.59 -1.56
CA ASN A 116 6.67 -12.82 -1.18
C ASN A 116 7.17 -13.54 -2.41
N PRO A 117 8.26 -14.33 -2.30
CA PRO A 117 8.69 -15.13 -3.43
C PRO A 117 7.57 -16.05 -3.88
N ALA A 118 7.54 -16.35 -5.17
CA ALA A 118 6.57 -17.30 -5.69
C ALA A 118 6.71 -18.62 -4.95
N ALA A 119 5.57 -19.31 -4.80
CA ALA A 119 5.59 -20.60 -4.17
C ALA A 119 6.67 -21.42 -4.87
N GLU A 120 7.43 -22.13 -4.05
CA GLU A 120 8.57 -22.76 -4.60
C GLU A 120 8.12 -23.86 -5.50
N GLU A 121 8.44 -23.72 -6.70
CA GLU A 121 8.03 -24.67 -7.67
C GLU A 121 9.00 -25.77 -7.70
N HIS A 122 9.52 -26.15 -6.65
CA HIS A 122 10.45 -27.23 -6.61
C HIS A 122 9.87 -28.42 -5.99
#